data_370521283237f7808014c88e6b3bf68a
#
_entry.id   370521283237f7808014c88e6b3bf68a
#
_cell.length_a   1.000
_cell.length_b   1.000
_cell.length_c   1.000
_cell.angle_alpha   90.00
_cell.angle_beta   90.00
_cell.angle_gamma   90.00
#
_symmetry.space_group_name_H-M   'P 1'
#
loop_
_entity.id
_entity.type
_entity.pdbx_description
1 polymer ?
#
loop_
_entity_poly.entity_id
_entity_poly.type
_entity_poly.pdbx_seq_one_letter_code
_entity_poly.pdbx_strand_id
1 'polypeptide(L)'
;MRTGNEEQKVEDIKFLKAQLNQQLFMISQTNEKVMEAAWQRWDNIGKPLRSLGALERAVVKMAGMENTVNVKMDKRAIVVLCGDHGVVKEGVTQTDSSVTKIVADNIASGKASINIMAGKAGADVFPVDVGMMGEHYPNKEFQPMVMCDRKVAQGTGDIAVEPAMTQEQCLRAILAGIEVVADLSTQGYEMIGMGEMGIGNTTPSSALVSVLLNLPAEEVTGRGAGLSDASYNKKVAVIEQAVKRYWKATEDSEIPDGPFFKIDAAVELMSHLGGYEIAAMAGMCLGGAVFGVPIVLDGYISVAGALCASLINADCTAYLLASHISAEPAAWKVLRNLHLEPVIQAGMCLGEGTGAAAAMGLYDMGLAVYRQMETFDDIHVEPYENYAKRQADE
;
A
#
# COMPACT_ATOMS: atom_id res chain seq x y z
N MET A 1 7.46 -16.40 -38.35
CA MET A 1 7.57 -16.86 -36.94
C MET A 1 7.62 -15.72 -35.90
N ARG A 2 7.95 -14.47 -36.25
CA ARG A 2 7.89 -13.34 -35.29
C ARG A 2 6.45 -12.83 -35.02
N THR A 3 5.57 -12.88 -35.98
CA THR A 3 4.18 -12.38 -35.87
C THR A 3 3.31 -13.16 -34.88
N GLY A 4 3.44 -14.48 -34.76
CA GLY A 4 2.61 -15.28 -33.84
C GLY A 4 2.96 -15.08 -32.36
N ASN A 5 4.21 -14.72 -32.02
CA ASN A 5 4.61 -14.47 -30.65
C ASN A 5 4.18 -13.07 -30.15
N GLU A 6 4.07 -12.11 -31.05
CA GLU A 6 3.57 -10.75 -30.76
C GLU A 6 2.04 -10.76 -30.58
N GLU A 7 1.32 -11.49 -31.44
CA GLU A 7 -0.14 -11.66 -31.32
C GLU A 7 -0.51 -12.36 -30.01
N GLN A 8 0.22 -13.42 -29.61
CA GLN A 8 0.00 -14.10 -28.35
C GLN A 8 0.21 -13.18 -27.13
N LYS A 9 1.27 -12.37 -27.12
CA LYS A 9 1.52 -11.40 -26.04
C LYS A 9 0.41 -10.35 -25.91
N VAL A 10 -0.14 -9.88 -27.02
CA VAL A 10 -1.25 -8.93 -27.02
C VAL A 10 -2.52 -9.57 -26.45
N GLU A 11 -2.79 -10.84 -26.78
CA GLU A 11 -3.91 -11.58 -26.21
C GLU A 11 -3.75 -11.83 -24.73
N ASP A 12 -2.54 -12.20 -24.26
CA ASP A 12 -2.26 -12.41 -22.84
C ASP A 12 -2.47 -11.12 -22.03
N ILE A 13 -2.01 -9.97 -22.53
CA ILE A 13 -2.25 -8.66 -21.89
C ILE A 13 -3.73 -8.33 -21.83
N LYS A 14 -4.50 -8.55 -22.92
CA LYS A 14 -5.94 -8.33 -22.92
C LYS A 14 -6.67 -9.21 -21.91
N PHE A 15 -6.27 -10.48 -21.80
CA PHE A 15 -6.82 -11.40 -20.83
C PHE A 15 -6.57 -10.95 -19.40
N LEU A 16 -5.33 -10.55 -19.05
CA LEU A 16 -4.98 -10.07 -17.73
C LEU A 16 -5.72 -8.77 -17.37
N LYS A 17 -5.87 -7.83 -18.33
CA LYS A 17 -6.69 -6.62 -18.15
C LYS A 17 -8.16 -6.94 -17.89
N ALA A 18 -8.72 -7.90 -18.62
CA ALA A 18 -10.09 -8.33 -18.42
C ALA A 18 -10.27 -8.98 -17.04
N GLN A 19 -9.31 -9.82 -16.61
CA GLN A 19 -9.30 -10.43 -15.28
C GLN A 19 -9.24 -9.35 -14.18
N LEU A 20 -8.34 -8.39 -14.29
CA LEU A 20 -8.26 -7.27 -13.35
C LEU A 20 -9.58 -6.48 -13.32
N ASN A 21 -10.10 -6.10 -14.48
CA ASN A 21 -11.35 -5.36 -14.57
C ASN A 21 -12.53 -6.11 -13.95
N GLN A 22 -12.59 -7.43 -14.12
CA GLN A 22 -13.61 -8.27 -13.46
C GLN A 22 -13.54 -8.19 -11.94
N GLN A 23 -12.32 -8.19 -11.36
CA GLN A 23 -12.14 -7.98 -9.92
C GLN A 23 -12.63 -6.60 -9.48
N LEU A 24 -12.31 -5.55 -10.25
CA LEU A 24 -12.68 -4.18 -9.92
C LEU A 24 -14.20 -3.94 -9.89
N PHE A 25 -14.98 -4.69 -10.65
CA PHE A 25 -16.46 -4.64 -10.59
C PHE A 25 -17.03 -5.12 -9.25
N MET A 26 -16.26 -5.85 -8.45
CA MET A 26 -16.66 -6.32 -7.14
C MET A 26 -16.44 -5.27 -6.04
N ILE A 27 -15.71 -4.17 -6.33
CA ILE A 27 -15.48 -3.09 -5.36
C ILE A 27 -16.81 -2.43 -5.04
N SER A 28 -17.18 -2.45 -3.78
CA SER A 28 -18.36 -1.76 -3.25
C SER A 28 -17.95 -0.53 -2.44
N GLN A 29 -18.83 0.46 -2.39
CA GLN A 29 -18.63 1.60 -1.50
C GLN A 29 -18.83 1.17 -0.04
N THR A 30 -18.10 1.78 0.87
CA THR A 30 -18.30 1.59 2.32
C THR A 30 -19.70 2.08 2.74
N ASN A 31 -20.28 1.46 3.77
CA ASN A 31 -21.63 1.77 4.19
C ASN A 31 -21.69 3.06 5.04
N GLU A 32 -22.09 4.17 4.41
CA GLU A 32 -22.21 5.48 5.09
C GLU A 32 -23.20 5.47 6.26
N LYS A 33 -24.31 4.72 6.17
CA LYS A 33 -25.29 4.61 7.27
C LYS A 33 -24.69 3.92 8.48
N VAL A 34 -23.85 2.92 8.27
CA VAL A 34 -23.12 2.25 9.36
C VAL A 34 -22.07 3.18 9.94
N MET A 35 -21.37 3.95 9.11
CA MET A 35 -20.42 4.97 9.57
C MET A 35 -21.12 6.04 10.42
N GLU A 36 -22.30 6.49 10.01
CA GLU A 36 -23.10 7.43 10.80
C GLU A 36 -23.53 6.82 12.15
N ALA A 37 -24.02 5.58 12.15
CA ALA A 37 -24.36 4.85 13.38
C ALA A 37 -23.13 4.64 14.30
N ALA A 38 -21.95 4.39 13.74
CA ALA A 38 -20.71 4.31 14.50
C ALA A 38 -20.33 5.67 15.12
N TRP A 39 -20.56 6.77 14.39
CA TRP A 39 -20.41 8.10 14.97
C TRP A 39 -21.39 8.37 16.10
N GLN A 40 -22.67 8.00 15.96
CA GLN A 40 -23.67 8.14 17.02
C GLN A 40 -23.26 7.35 18.27
N ARG A 41 -22.72 6.13 18.10
CA ARG A 41 -22.17 5.37 19.22
C ARG A 41 -21.02 6.09 19.91
N TRP A 42 -20.05 6.67 19.15
CA TRP A 42 -18.96 7.47 19.70
C TRP A 42 -19.46 8.70 20.47
N ASP A 43 -20.48 9.38 19.96
CA ASP A 43 -21.06 10.57 20.56
C ASP A 43 -21.83 10.27 21.87
N ASN A 44 -22.26 9.03 22.06
CA ASN A 44 -22.94 8.57 23.28
C ASN A 44 -21.96 8.08 24.36
N ILE A 45 -20.69 7.79 24.04
CA ILE A 45 -19.67 7.39 25.01
C ILE A 45 -19.35 8.58 25.94
N GLY A 46 -19.28 8.34 27.26
CA GLY A 46 -19.10 9.35 28.32
C GLY A 46 -17.75 10.08 28.30
N LYS A 47 -17.40 10.72 27.16
CA LYS A 47 -16.18 11.49 26.93
C LYS A 47 -16.44 12.73 26.06
N PRO A 48 -15.55 13.73 26.03
CA PRO A 48 -15.70 14.86 25.11
C PRO A 48 -15.77 14.40 23.65
N LEU A 49 -16.65 15.04 22.87
CA LEU A 49 -16.88 14.70 21.47
C LEU A 49 -15.57 14.78 20.66
N ARG A 50 -15.33 13.77 19.83
CA ARG A 50 -14.19 13.71 18.89
C ARG A 50 -12.79 13.80 19.55
N SER A 51 -12.70 13.56 20.87
CA SER A 51 -11.50 13.80 21.66
C SER A 51 -10.36 12.81 21.42
N LEU A 52 -10.62 11.64 20.80
CA LEU A 52 -9.59 10.71 20.36
C LEU A 52 -9.18 10.90 18.87
N GLY A 53 -9.76 11.88 18.18
CA GLY A 53 -9.31 12.36 16.87
C GLY A 53 -9.25 11.29 15.80
N ALA A 54 -8.04 11.04 15.25
CA ALA A 54 -7.82 10.08 14.17
C ALA A 54 -8.22 8.64 14.53
N LEU A 55 -8.14 8.25 15.81
CA LEU A 55 -8.55 6.90 16.24
C LEU A 55 -10.06 6.68 16.10
N GLU A 56 -10.87 7.69 16.41
CA GLU A 56 -12.33 7.60 16.22
C GLU A 56 -12.67 7.49 14.74
N ARG A 57 -12.05 8.33 13.89
CA ARG A 57 -12.25 8.29 12.44
C ARG A 57 -11.85 6.94 11.85
N ALA A 58 -10.73 6.35 12.31
CA ALA A 58 -10.31 5.01 11.88
C ALA A 58 -11.35 3.94 12.23
N VAL A 59 -11.88 3.93 13.47
CA VAL A 59 -12.90 2.96 13.88
C VAL A 59 -14.20 3.14 13.10
N VAL A 60 -14.64 4.38 12.83
CA VAL A 60 -15.81 4.65 11.98
C VAL A 60 -15.59 4.14 10.55
N LYS A 61 -14.39 4.37 10.00
CA LYS A 61 -14.03 3.88 8.67
C LYS A 61 -14.06 2.34 8.64
N MET A 62 -13.49 1.67 9.64
CA MET A 62 -13.57 0.22 9.80
C MET A 62 -15.02 -0.28 9.88
N ALA A 63 -15.89 0.41 10.64
CA ALA A 63 -17.30 0.06 10.71
C ALA A 63 -18.00 0.10 9.33
N GLY A 64 -17.67 1.11 8.51
CA GLY A 64 -18.17 1.22 7.15
C GLY A 64 -17.67 0.09 6.23
N MET A 65 -16.40 -0.33 6.37
CA MET A 65 -15.79 -1.42 5.61
C MET A 65 -16.41 -2.77 5.97
N GLU A 66 -16.56 -3.08 7.27
CA GLU A 66 -17.17 -4.32 7.75
C GLU A 66 -18.70 -4.33 7.68
N ASN A 67 -19.30 -3.21 7.30
CA ASN A 67 -20.76 -3.05 7.28
C ASN A 67 -21.43 -3.37 8.64
N THR A 68 -20.76 -3.06 9.75
CA THR A 68 -21.27 -3.28 11.13
C THR A 68 -20.71 -2.28 12.12
N VAL A 69 -21.52 -1.85 13.08
CA VAL A 69 -21.07 -1.03 14.23
C VAL A 69 -20.29 -1.88 15.27
N ASN A 70 -20.38 -3.20 15.19
CA ASN A 70 -19.64 -4.12 16.07
C ASN A 70 -18.34 -4.57 15.41
N VAL A 71 -17.47 -3.60 15.15
CA VAL A 71 -16.19 -3.78 14.45
C VAL A 71 -15.33 -4.87 15.11
N LYS A 72 -14.83 -5.80 14.32
CA LYS A 72 -13.91 -6.86 14.74
C LYS A 72 -12.66 -6.81 13.87
N MET A 73 -11.50 -6.73 14.47
CA MET A 73 -10.20 -6.68 13.78
C MET A 73 -9.19 -7.52 14.57
N ASP A 74 -9.61 -8.74 14.97
CA ASP A 74 -8.84 -9.54 15.92
C ASP A 74 -7.77 -10.38 15.22
N LYS A 75 -8.07 -10.94 14.02
CA LYS A 75 -7.11 -11.72 13.24
C LYS A 75 -6.41 -10.85 12.19
N ARG A 76 -5.11 -10.65 12.37
CA ARG A 76 -4.32 -9.68 11.60
C ARG A 76 -3.13 -10.30 10.92
N ALA A 77 -2.80 -9.77 9.75
CA ALA A 77 -1.60 -10.12 8.99
C ALA A 77 -0.75 -8.89 8.70
N ILE A 78 0.57 -9.08 8.62
CA ILE A 78 1.49 -8.17 7.94
C ILE A 78 2.05 -8.92 6.74
N VAL A 79 1.81 -8.41 5.54
CA VAL A 79 2.39 -8.95 4.30
C VAL A 79 3.62 -8.13 3.95
N VAL A 80 4.77 -8.79 3.77
CA VAL A 80 6.01 -8.14 3.34
C VAL A 80 6.32 -8.59 1.91
N LEU A 81 6.03 -7.72 0.94
CA LEU A 81 6.29 -7.96 -0.47
C LEU A 81 7.77 -7.70 -0.79
N CYS A 82 8.46 -8.69 -1.36
CA CYS A 82 9.89 -8.65 -1.60
C CYS A 82 10.21 -8.60 -3.11
N GLY A 83 11.03 -7.62 -3.53
CA GLY A 83 11.43 -7.46 -4.93
C GLY A 83 12.74 -6.70 -5.08
N ASP A 84 13.51 -6.99 -6.12
CA ASP A 84 14.79 -6.34 -6.44
C ASP A 84 14.67 -5.34 -7.58
N HIS A 85 15.51 -4.30 -7.53
CA HIS A 85 15.50 -3.18 -8.47
C HIS A 85 16.80 -3.03 -9.25
N GLY A 86 16.70 -2.96 -10.58
CA GLY A 86 17.83 -2.74 -11.47
C GLY A 86 18.53 -1.40 -11.26
N VAL A 87 17.82 -0.39 -10.79
CA VAL A 87 18.34 0.96 -10.51
C VAL A 87 19.43 0.98 -9.43
N VAL A 88 19.59 -0.07 -8.65
CA VAL A 88 20.70 -0.21 -7.68
C VAL A 88 22.07 -0.07 -8.37
N LYS A 89 22.18 -0.47 -9.64
CA LYS A 89 23.40 -0.32 -10.48
C LYS A 89 23.85 1.14 -10.59
N GLU A 90 22.91 2.09 -10.45
CA GLU A 90 23.18 3.51 -10.47
C GLU A 90 23.84 4.04 -9.19
N GLY A 91 24.05 3.22 -8.16
CA GLY A 91 24.69 3.62 -6.90
C GLY A 91 23.84 4.60 -6.10
N VAL A 92 22.51 4.42 -6.12
CA VAL A 92 21.50 5.19 -5.39
C VAL A 92 21.18 4.60 -4.00
N THR A 93 21.96 3.60 -3.59
CA THR A 93 21.84 2.88 -2.31
C THR A 93 23.22 2.71 -1.65
N GLN A 94 23.24 2.44 -0.34
CA GLN A 94 24.50 2.11 0.37
C GLN A 94 24.88 0.64 0.26
N THR A 95 23.91 -0.24 -0.05
CA THR A 95 24.07 -1.69 -0.15
C THR A 95 23.67 -2.16 -1.53
N ASP A 96 24.05 -3.37 -1.89
CA ASP A 96 23.64 -4.03 -3.15
C ASP A 96 22.37 -4.88 -2.96
N SER A 97 21.84 -5.41 -4.06
CA SER A 97 20.61 -6.21 -4.11
C SER A 97 20.66 -7.52 -3.31
N SER A 98 21.87 -8.03 -2.96
CA SER A 98 21.98 -9.25 -2.16
C SER A 98 21.34 -9.12 -0.77
N VAL A 99 21.28 -7.89 -0.25
CA VAL A 99 20.69 -7.58 1.07
C VAL A 99 19.17 -7.81 1.05
N THR A 100 18.47 -7.61 -0.07
CA THR A 100 17.04 -7.90 -0.18
C THR A 100 16.72 -9.32 0.26
N LYS A 101 17.41 -10.29 -0.35
CA LYS A 101 17.20 -11.71 -0.02
C LYS A 101 17.59 -12.04 1.42
N ILE A 102 18.70 -11.50 1.91
CA ILE A 102 19.16 -11.72 3.30
C ILE A 102 18.09 -11.26 4.31
N VAL A 103 17.53 -10.06 4.11
CA VAL A 103 16.51 -9.52 5.00
C VAL A 103 15.19 -10.29 4.84
N ALA A 104 14.79 -10.63 3.62
CA ALA A 104 13.60 -11.44 3.37
C ALA A 104 13.66 -12.82 4.06
N ASP A 105 14.82 -13.52 3.97
CA ASP A 105 15.05 -14.78 4.67
C ASP A 105 15.07 -14.60 6.20
N ASN A 106 15.56 -13.45 6.69
CA ASN A 106 15.52 -13.09 8.11
C ASN A 106 14.08 -12.87 8.61
N ILE A 107 13.24 -12.21 7.81
CA ILE A 107 11.80 -12.07 8.06
C ILE A 107 11.13 -13.44 8.11
N ALA A 108 11.41 -14.31 7.13
CA ALA A 108 10.88 -15.68 7.09
C ALA A 108 11.33 -16.53 8.29
N SER A 109 12.50 -16.23 8.87
CA SER A 109 13.00 -16.91 10.07
C SER A 109 12.50 -16.33 11.39
N GLY A 110 11.64 -15.30 11.36
CA GLY A 110 11.07 -14.68 12.56
C GLY A 110 11.99 -13.76 13.34
N LYS A 111 13.08 -13.23 12.72
CA LYS A 111 14.15 -12.51 13.43
C LYS A 111 14.28 -11.03 13.07
N ALA A 112 13.50 -10.54 12.12
CA ALA A 112 13.51 -9.15 11.70
C ALA A 112 12.71 -8.24 12.65
N SER A 113 12.89 -6.93 12.51
CA SER A 113 12.17 -5.92 13.30
C SER A 113 10.66 -6.09 13.20
N ILE A 114 10.16 -6.36 12.00
CA ILE A 114 8.73 -6.57 11.78
C ILE A 114 8.17 -7.76 12.55
N ASN A 115 8.91 -8.88 12.66
CA ASN A 115 8.44 -10.05 13.42
C ASN A 115 8.22 -9.72 14.91
N ILE A 116 9.12 -8.91 15.48
CA ILE A 116 9.04 -8.47 16.87
C ILE A 116 7.85 -7.53 17.07
N MET A 117 7.69 -6.54 16.18
CA MET A 117 6.62 -5.55 16.27
C MET A 117 5.25 -6.16 15.96
N ALA A 118 5.14 -7.01 14.94
CA ALA A 118 3.92 -7.72 14.59
C ALA A 118 3.47 -8.64 15.73
N GLY A 119 4.39 -9.35 16.37
CA GLY A 119 4.09 -10.15 17.56
C GLY A 119 3.50 -9.34 18.72
N LYS A 120 3.89 -8.06 18.88
CA LYS A 120 3.27 -7.14 19.86
C LYS A 120 1.90 -6.62 19.41
N ALA A 121 1.68 -6.51 18.11
CA ALA A 121 0.41 -6.11 17.51
C ALA A 121 -0.56 -7.29 17.33
N GLY A 122 -0.19 -8.51 17.73
CA GLY A 122 -1.03 -9.70 17.54
C GLY A 122 -1.23 -10.06 16.07
N ALA A 123 -0.26 -9.77 15.20
CA ALA A 123 -0.33 -10.00 13.77
C ALA A 123 0.67 -11.09 13.33
N ASP A 124 0.23 -11.93 12.39
CA ASP A 124 1.08 -12.90 11.70
C ASP A 124 1.85 -12.23 10.55
N VAL A 125 3.09 -12.66 10.29
CA VAL A 125 3.95 -12.08 9.24
C VAL A 125 4.05 -13.04 8.06
N PHE A 126 3.77 -12.52 6.85
CA PHE A 126 3.80 -13.27 5.59
C PHE A 126 4.80 -12.63 4.62
N PRO A 127 6.04 -13.12 4.53
CA PRO A 127 6.97 -12.70 3.49
C PRO A 127 6.56 -13.31 2.15
N VAL A 128 6.53 -12.49 1.10
CA VAL A 128 6.09 -12.87 -0.24
C VAL A 128 7.12 -12.42 -1.28
N ASP A 129 7.70 -13.37 -1.98
CA ASP A 129 8.59 -13.07 -3.11
C ASP A 129 7.75 -12.77 -4.36
N VAL A 130 7.80 -11.52 -4.80
CA VAL A 130 7.14 -11.07 -6.05
C VAL A 130 8.14 -10.72 -7.14
N GLY A 131 9.44 -10.64 -6.82
CA GLY A 131 10.43 -10.24 -7.81
C GLY A 131 11.88 -10.18 -7.31
N MET A 132 12.26 -10.97 -6.31
CA MET A 132 13.67 -11.05 -5.90
C MET A 132 14.52 -11.78 -6.92
N MET A 133 15.81 -11.43 -6.97
CA MET A 133 16.81 -12.17 -7.73
C MET A 133 16.99 -13.59 -7.15
N GLY A 134 17.37 -14.52 -8.00
CA GLY A 134 17.62 -15.92 -7.62
C GLY A 134 16.46 -16.86 -7.91
N GLU A 135 16.57 -18.09 -7.42
CA GLU A 135 15.60 -19.16 -7.69
C GLU A 135 14.26 -18.93 -7.02
N HIS A 136 13.21 -19.61 -7.51
CA HIS A 136 11.88 -19.63 -6.90
C HIS A 136 11.91 -20.34 -5.54
N TYR A 137 11.11 -19.83 -4.60
CA TYR A 137 10.83 -20.55 -3.37
C TYR A 137 9.85 -21.69 -3.63
N PRO A 138 9.98 -22.81 -2.90
CA PRO A 138 9.13 -23.99 -3.16
C PRO A 138 7.69 -23.79 -2.68
N ASN A 139 7.47 -22.91 -1.69
CA ASN A 139 6.16 -22.75 -1.06
C ASN A 139 5.28 -21.75 -1.81
N LYS A 140 4.05 -22.16 -2.12
CA LYS A 140 3.02 -21.34 -2.78
C LYS A 140 1.87 -20.96 -1.85
N GLU A 141 1.82 -21.54 -0.66
CA GLU A 141 0.74 -21.34 0.31
C GLU A 141 1.08 -20.22 1.29
N PHE A 142 0.06 -19.51 1.77
CA PHE A 142 0.21 -18.51 2.81
C PHE A 142 0.28 -19.18 4.19
N GLN A 143 1.49 -19.22 4.72
CA GLN A 143 1.80 -19.70 6.07
C GLN A 143 2.64 -18.63 6.79
N PRO A 144 2.32 -18.30 8.06
CA PRO A 144 3.10 -17.32 8.80
C PRO A 144 4.60 -17.69 8.86
N MET A 145 5.45 -16.69 8.62
CA MET A 145 6.92 -16.84 8.62
C MET A 145 7.48 -17.86 7.61
N VAL A 146 6.73 -18.19 6.57
CA VAL A 146 7.21 -19.00 5.46
C VAL A 146 7.17 -18.15 4.19
N MET A 147 8.31 -18.06 3.48
CA MET A 147 8.37 -17.33 2.21
C MET A 147 7.38 -17.93 1.20
N CYS A 148 6.41 -17.13 0.80
CA CYS A 148 5.46 -17.50 -0.25
C CYS A 148 5.98 -17.03 -1.61
N ASP A 149 6.01 -17.91 -2.60
CA ASP A 149 6.44 -17.58 -3.95
C ASP A 149 5.24 -17.08 -4.80
N ARG A 150 5.30 -15.82 -5.15
CA ARG A 150 4.47 -15.14 -6.15
C ARG A 150 5.34 -14.39 -7.17
N LYS A 151 6.56 -14.87 -7.37
CA LYS A 151 7.57 -14.24 -8.23
C LYS A 151 7.09 -14.10 -9.67
N VAL A 152 7.07 -12.85 -10.14
CA VAL A 152 6.74 -12.48 -11.52
C VAL A 152 7.99 -12.60 -12.42
N ALA A 153 9.11 -12.06 -11.95
CA ALA A 153 10.40 -12.14 -12.63
C ALA A 153 11.55 -11.90 -11.63
N GLN A 154 12.79 -11.93 -12.12
CA GLN A 154 14.00 -11.76 -11.30
C GLN A 154 14.52 -10.33 -11.36
N GLY A 155 14.03 -9.48 -10.47
CA GLY A 155 14.38 -8.06 -10.42
C GLY A 155 13.81 -7.24 -11.58
N THR A 156 13.74 -5.93 -11.40
CA THR A 156 13.33 -5.00 -12.47
C THR A 156 14.50 -4.63 -13.39
N GLY A 157 14.17 -4.03 -14.52
CA GLY A 157 15.11 -3.24 -15.31
C GLY A 157 15.56 -2.00 -14.54
N ASP A 158 16.60 -1.34 -15.04
CA ASP A 158 17.10 -0.07 -14.53
C ASP A 158 16.26 1.09 -15.09
N ILE A 159 15.45 1.70 -14.25
CA ILE A 159 14.53 2.78 -14.66
C ILE A 159 15.22 4.03 -15.22
N ALA A 160 16.52 4.20 -14.99
CA ALA A 160 17.29 5.28 -15.60
C ALA A 160 17.44 5.11 -17.10
N VAL A 161 17.54 3.87 -17.59
CA VAL A 161 17.89 3.56 -18.98
C VAL A 161 16.83 2.76 -19.75
N GLU A 162 16.02 1.97 -19.04
CA GLU A 162 15.00 1.09 -19.62
C GLU A 162 13.74 1.03 -18.76
N PRO A 163 12.60 0.52 -19.25
CA PRO A 163 11.44 0.25 -18.40
C PRO A 163 11.75 -0.72 -17.26
N ALA A 164 11.11 -0.52 -16.10
CA ALA A 164 11.25 -1.42 -14.96
C ALA A 164 10.80 -2.86 -15.29
N MET A 165 9.72 -2.99 -16.05
CA MET A 165 9.10 -4.28 -16.38
C MET A 165 8.22 -4.16 -17.63
N THR A 166 7.76 -5.28 -18.16
CA THR A 166 6.75 -5.29 -19.23
C THR A 166 5.34 -5.01 -18.66
N GLN A 167 4.40 -4.57 -19.51
CA GLN A 167 3.00 -4.40 -19.10
C GLN A 167 2.38 -5.71 -18.60
N GLU A 168 2.73 -6.85 -19.21
CA GLU A 168 2.29 -8.17 -18.75
C GLU A 168 2.79 -8.46 -17.33
N GLN A 169 4.07 -8.22 -17.05
CA GLN A 169 4.65 -8.41 -15.73
C GLN A 169 4.02 -7.48 -14.69
N CYS A 170 3.75 -6.23 -15.03
CA CYS A 170 3.05 -5.29 -14.17
C CYS A 170 1.65 -5.78 -13.80
N LEU A 171 0.86 -6.22 -14.79
CA LEU A 171 -0.47 -6.79 -14.56
C LEU A 171 -0.43 -8.04 -13.67
N ARG A 172 0.54 -8.94 -13.90
CA ARG A 172 0.73 -10.13 -13.06
C ARG A 172 1.08 -9.77 -11.62
N ALA A 173 1.91 -8.75 -11.41
CA ALA A 173 2.25 -8.27 -10.07
C ALA A 173 1.03 -7.65 -9.36
N ILE A 174 0.22 -6.85 -10.06
CA ILE A 174 -1.05 -6.30 -9.50
C ILE A 174 -1.99 -7.45 -9.11
N LEU A 175 -2.19 -8.43 -10.00
CA LEU A 175 -3.07 -9.57 -9.72
C LEU A 175 -2.54 -10.42 -8.56
N ALA A 176 -1.21 -10.63 -8.46
CA ALA A 176 -0.60 -11.30 -7.31
C ALA A 176 -0.93 -10.59 -5.99
N GLY A 177 -0.91 -9.24 -5.96
CA GLY A 177 -1.33 -8.47 -4.79
C GLY A 177 -2.81 -8.67 -4.41
N ILE A 178 -3.70 -8.74 -5.40
CA ILE A 178 -5.12 -9.06 -5.17
C ILE A 178 -5.28 -10.48 -4.62
N GLU A 179 -4.58 -11.47 -5.20
CA GLU A 179 -4.59 -12.86 -4.76
C GLU A 179 -4.09 -13.03 -3.31
N VAL A 180 -3.07 -12.27 -2.92
CA VAL A 180 -2.58 -12.24 -1.52
C VAL A 180 -3.70 -11.88 -0.56
N VAL A 181 -4.47 -10.83 -0.87
CA VAL A 181 -5.60 -10.41 -0.01
C VAL A 181 -6.72 -11.45 -0.04
N ALA A 182 -7.03 -12.03 -1.21
CA ALA A 182 -8.03 -13.11 -1.34
C ALA A 182 -7.70 -14.30 -0.45
N ASP A 183 -6.46 -14.78 -0.52
CA ASP A 183 -6.00 -15.95 0.25
C ASP A 183 -6.07 -15.69 1.76
N LEU A 184 -5.63 -14.51 2.22
CA LEU A 184 -5.69 -14.13 3.63
C LEU A 184 -7.13 -13.91 4.11
N SER A 185 -7.97 -13.27 3.31
CA SER A 185 -9.40 -13.11 3.60
C SER A 185 -10.10 -14.47 3.75
N THR A 186 -9.80 -15.43 2.86
CA THR A 186 -10.33 -16.80 2.95
C THR A 186 -9.86 -17.53 4.22
N GLN A 187 -8.67 -17.22 4.70
CA GLN A 187 -8.15 -17.71 5.99
C GLN A 187 -8.73 -16.97 7.19
N GLY A 188 -9.60 -15.98 6.97
CA GLY A 188 -10.30 -15.22 8.01
C GLY A 188 -9.47 -14.08 8.62
N TYR A 189 -8.45 -13.55 7.91
CA TYR A 189 -7.77 -12.33 8.33
C TYR A 189 -8.67 -11.12 8.09
N GLU A 190 -8.85 -10.31 9.13
CA GLU A 190 -9.80 -9.19 9.19
C GLU A 190 -9.12 -7.82 8.96
N MET A 191 -7.80 -7.75 9.08
CA MET A 191 -6.98 -6.57 8.82
C MET A 191 -5.62 -6.99 8.29
N ILE A 192 -5.15 -6.35 7.21
CA ILE A 192 -3.86 -6.66 6.59
C ILE A 192 -2.99 -5.41 6.58
N GLY A 193 -1.84 -5.45 7.25
CA GLY A 193 -0.79 -4.46 7.14
C GLY A 193 0.09 -4.73 5.92
N MET A 194 0.48 -3.68 5.25
CA MET A 194 1.34 -3.72 4.07
C MET A 194 2.77 -3.39 4.47
N GLY A 195 3.71 -4.24 4.08
CA GLY A 195 5.14 -4.04 4.24
C GLY A 195 5.88 -4.37 2.93
N GLU A 196 7.13 -4.03 2.88
CA GLU A 196 7.98 -4.29 1.71
C GLU A 196 9.43 -4.58 2.11
N MET A 197 10.15 -5.24 1.21
CA MET A 197 11.59 -5.37 1.25
C MET A 197 12.16 -5.34 -0.17
N GLY A 198 12.90 -4.27 -0.48
CA GLY A 198 13.53 -4.11 -1.81
C GLY A 198 14.59 -3.03 -1.78
N ILE A 199 15.88 -3.43 -1.81
CA ILE A 199 16.95 -2.45 -1.87
C ILE A 199 16.81 -1.57 -3.11
N GLY A 200 16.75 -0.25 -2.89
CA GLY A 200 16.62 0.75 -3.96
C GLY A 200 15.19 1.19 -4.28
N ASN A 201 14.16 0.58 -3.72
CA ASN A 201 12.75 0.81 -4.05
C ASN A 201 12.23 2.24 -3.77
N THR A 202 12.89 3.01 -2.91
CA THR A 202 12.56 4.43 -2.72
C THR A 202 12.81 5.27 -3.98
N THR A 203 13.70 4.83 -4.89
CA THR A 203 13.95 5.53 -6.16
C THR A 203 12.78 5.41 -7.14
N PRO A 204 12.28 4.21 -7.51
CA PRO A 204 11.08 4.07 -8.31
C PRO A 204 9.84 4.66 -7.62
N SER A 205 9.68 4.53 -6.29
CA SER A 205 8.57 5.17 -5.57
C SER A 205 8.58 6.70 -5.75
N SER A 206 9.75 7.33 -5.64
CA SER A 206 9.90 8.77 -5.88
C SER A 206 9.64 9.16 -7.33
N ALA A 207 10.05 8.35 -8.30
CA ALA A 207 9.76 8.59 -9.71
C ALA A 207 8.24 8.53 -10.01
N LEU A 208 7.53 7.53 -9.46
CA LEU A 208 6.08 7.43 -9.56
C LEU A 208 5.37 8.62 -8.93
N VAL A 209 5.75 9.00 -7.71
CA VAL A 209 5.16 10.14 -6.99
C VAL A 209 5.45 11.46 -7.73
N SER A 210 6.65 11.64 -8.29
CA SER A 210 7.00 12.81 -9.12
C SER A 210 6.03 12.98 -10.29
N VAL A 211 5.75 11.91 -11.03
CA VAL A 211 4.82 11.94 -12.16
C VAL A 211 3.38 12.16 -11.70
N LEU A 212 2.90 11.37 -10.72
CA LEU A 212 1.50 11.38 -10.29
C LEU A 212 1.07 12.68 -9.60
N LEU A 213 1.99 13.34 -8.88
CA LEU A 213 1.72 14.61 -8.20
C LEU A 213 2.29 15.82 -8.92
N ASN A 214 2.92 15.61 -10.09
CA ASN A 214 3.61 16.66 -10.85
C ASN A 214 4.59 17.47 -9.98
N LEU A 215 5.46 16.76 -9.25
CA LEU A 215 6.46 17.36 -8.36
C LEU A 215 7.87 17.16 -8.91
N PRO A 216 8.78 18.14 -8.75
CA PRO A 216 10.18 17.98 -9.12
C PRO A 216 10.85 16.87 -8.29
N ALA A 217 11.89 16.25 -8.87
CA ALA A 217 12.58 15.12 -8.25
C ALA A 217 13.13 15.42 -6.85
N GLU A 218 13.62 16.63 -6.62
CA GLU A 218 14.15 17.07 -5.32
C GLU A 218 13.09 17.05 -4.22
N GLU A 219 11.82 17.36 -4.56
CA GLU A 219 10.73 17.40 -3.57
C GLU A 219 10.22 16.02 -3.17
N VAL A 220 10.51 15.00 -3.97
CA VAL A 220 10.06 13.62 -3.73
C VAL A 220 11.17 12.69 -3.30
N THR A 221 12.44 13.12 -3.39
CA THR A 221 13.60 12.29 -3.09
C THR A 221 14.04 12.46 -1.65
N GLY A 222 14.07 11.36 -0.91
CA GLY A 222 14.67 11.28 0.40
C GLY A 222 16.00 10.53 0.38
N ARG A 223 16.65 10.48 1.56
CA ARG A 223 17.95 9.83 1.73
C ARG A 223 17.85 8.31 1.88
N GLY A 224 16.64 7.75 1.90
CA GLY A 224 16.43 6.32 2.14
C GLY A 224 17.19 5.86 3.41
N ALA A 225 17.99 4.80 3.29
CA ALA A 225 18.79 4.26 4.39
C ALA A 225 20.04 5.13 4.76
N GLY A 226 20.03 6.44 4.48
CA GLY A 226 21.08 7.37 4.94
C GLY A 226 22.17 7.65 3.90
N LEU A 227 21.81 8.02 2.67
CA LEU A 227 22.74 8.39 1.61
C LEU A 227 23.60 9.62 1.96
N SER A 228 24.87 9.61 1.49
CA SER A 228 25.71 10.79 1.46
C SER A 228 25.13 11.87 0.54
N ASP A 229 25.60 13.13 0.64
CA ASP A 229 25.15 14.21 -0.23
C ASP A 229 25.43 13.90 -1.73
N ALA A 230 26.57 13.31 -2.03
CA ALA A 230 26.91 12.93 -3.39
C ALA A 230 25.97 11.84 -3.94
N SER A 231 25.66 10.80 -3.17
CA SER A 231 24.71 9.74 -3.55
C SER A 231 23.27 10.23 -3.60
N TYR A 232 22.90 11.17 -2.72
CA TYR A 232 21.60 11.84 -2.77
C TYR A 232 21.41 12.63 -4.07
N ASN A 233 22.38 13.49 -4.44
CA ASN A 233 22.32 14.26 -5.68
C ASN A 233 22.27 13.34 -6.91
N LYS A 234 23.01 12.22 -6.87
CA LYS A 234 22.94 11.20 -7.93
C LYS A 234 21.55 10.58 -8.01
N LYS A 235 20.93 10.25 -6.87
CA LYS A 235 19.57 9.69 -6.83
C LYS A 235 18.54 10.65 -7.41
N VAL A 236 18.63 11.96 -7.11
CA VAL A 236 17.78 13.00 -7.72
C VAL A 236 17.95 13.00 -9.25
N ALA A 237 19.18 13.03 -9.74
CA ALA A 237 19.46 13.02 -11.19
C ALA A 237 18.94 11.74 -11.88
N VAL A 238 19.05 10.56 -11.22
CA VAL A 238 18.51 9.30 -11.73
C VAL A 238 16.99 9.34 -11.84
N ILE A 239 16.30 9.90 -10.83
CA ILE A 239 14.83 10.06 -10.87
C ILE A 239 14.42 11.01 -11.99
N GLU A 240 15.09 12.17 -12.15
CA GLU A 240 14.84 13.11 -13.25
C GLU A 240 15.01 12.43 -14.63
N GLN A 241 16.09 11.66 -14.79
CA GLN A 241 16.36 10.92 -16.01
C GLN A 241 15.26 9.90 -16.31
N ALA A 242 14.84 9.13 -15.30
CA ALA A 242 13.78 8.14 -15.43
C ALA A 242 12.44 8.79 -15.82
N VAL A 243 12.05 9.87 -15.12
CA VAL A 243 10.82 10.63 -15.41
C VAL A 243 10.86 11.25 -16.83
N LYS A 244 11.99 11.85 -17.22
CA LYS A 244 12.16 12.39 -18.57
C LYS A 244 12.07 11.30 -19.64
N ARG A 245 12.67 10.12 -19.39
CA ARG A 245 12.58 8.96 -20.29
C ARG A 245 11.13 8.48 -20.42
N TYR A 246 10.39 8.41 -19.32
CA TYR A 246 8.96 8.07 -19.33
C TYR A 246 8.16 9.02 -20.21
N TRP A 247 8.24 10.33 -19.96
CA TRP A 247 7.51 11.31 -20.76
C TRP A 247 7.85 11.28 -22.26
N LYS A 248 9.13 11.09 -22.59
CA LYS A 248 9.56 10.94 -24.00
C LYS A 248 9.01 9.66 -24.63
N ALA A 249 8.93 8.57 -23.88
CA ALA A 249 8.41 7.30 -24.40
C ALA A 249 6.89 7.30 -24.58
N THR A 250 6.18 8.17 -23.85
CA THR A 250 4.72 8.26 -23.84
C THR A 250 4.19 9.50 -24.59
N GLU A 251 5.08 10.36 -25.14
CA GLU A 251 4.71 11.61 -25.82
C GLU A 251 3.74 11.38 -27.00
N ASP A 252 3.94 10.28 -27.75
CA ASP A 252 3.11 9.88 -28.88
C ASP A 252 2.14 8.72 -28.56
N SER A 253 2.10 8.23 -27.32
CA SER A 253 1.21 7.15 -26.97
C SER A 253 -0.21 7.69 -26.77
N GLU A 254 -1.08 7.37 -27.71
CA GLU A 254 -2.53 7.50 -27.51
C GLU A 254 -2.93 6.47 -26.46
N ILE A 255 -3.26 6.92 -25.25
CA ILE A 255 -3.93 6.04 -24.27
C ILE A 255 -5.30 5.75 -24.88
N PRO A 256 -5.60 4.48 -25.23
CA PRO A 256 -6.80 4.15 -25.96
C PRO A 256 -8.05 4.53 -25.17
N ASP A 257 -8.95 5.32 -25.76
CA ASP A 257 -10.30 5.48 -25.21
C ASP A 257 -10.98 4.11 -25.16
N GLY A 258 -11.31 3.66 -23.96
CA GLY A 258 -11.93 2.35 -23.81
C GLY A 258 -12.17 1.95 -22.34
N PRO A 259 -12.78 0.79 -22.11
CA PRO A 259 -13.17 0.34 -20.77
C PRO A 259 -11.97 0.13 -19.81
N PHE A 260 -10.74 0.06 -20.35
CA PHE A 260 -9.51 -0.16 -19.59
C PHE A 260 -8.63 1.08 -19.44
N PHE A 261 -9.08 2.26 -19.87
CA PHE A 261 -8.30 3.51 -19.88
C PHE A 261 -7.49 3.75 -18.59
N LYS A 262 -8.13 3.62 -17.42
CA LYS A 262 -7.45 3.83 -16.12
C LYS A 262 -6.41 2.75 -15.82
N ILE A 263 -6.73 1.49 -16.18
CA ILE A 263 -5.80 0.37 -16.04
C ILE A 263 -4.60 0.60 -16.95
N ASP A 264 -4.82 0.99 -18.20
CA ASP A 264 -3.77 1.21 -19.18
C ASP A 264 -2.80 2.30 -18.72
N ALA A 265 -3.32 3.45 -18.25
CA ALA A 265 -2.51 4.54 -17.75
C ALA A 265 -1.65 4.13 -16.53
N ALA A 266 -2.23 3.43 -15.57
CA ALA A 266 -1.52 2.98 -14.38
C ALA A 266 -0.48 1.90 -14.69
N VAL A 267 -0.83 0.94 -15.55
CA VAL A 267 0.08 -0.15 -15.97
C VAL A 267 1.24 0.42 -16.78
N GLU A 268 1.01 1.36 -17.69
CA GLU A 268 2.06 2.02 -18.44
C GLU A 268 3.04 2.75 -17.53
N LEU A 269 2.53 3.57 -16.59
CA LEU A 269 3.35 4.29 -15.62
C LEU A 269 4.20 3.34 -14.76
N MET A 270 3.56 2.33 -14.15
CA MET A 270 4.26 1.37 -13.27
C MET A 270 5.22 0.48 -14.06
N SER A 271 4.93 0.14 -15.31
CA SER A 271 5.85 -0.62 -16.16
C SER A 271 7.14 0.14 -16.44
N HIS A 272 7.05 1.46 -16.60
CA HIS A 272 8.20 2.30 -16.86
C HIS A 272 9.01 2.65 -15.61
N LEU A 273 8.37 2.94 -14.48
CA LEU A 273 8.97 3.58 -13.32
C LEU A 273 8.82 2.79 -12.00
N GLY A 274 8.07 1.71 -11.98
CA GLY A 274 7.69 1.01 -10.76
C GLY A 274 8.64 -0.09 -10.31
N GLY A 275 8.07 -1.04 -9.57
CA GLY A 275 8.69 -2.27 -9.07
C GLY A 275 7.64 -3.35 -8.91
N TYR A 276 8.05 -4.62 -8.84
CA TYR A 276 7.10 -5.73 -8.69
C TYR A 276 6.34 -5.65 -7.38
N GLU A 277 7.03 -5.32 -6.27
CA GLU A 277 6.41 -5.16 -4.97
C GLU A 277 5.51 -3.91 -4.93
N ILE A 278 5.87 -2.82 -5.63
CA ILE A 278 5.04 -1.60 -5.70
C ILE A 278 3.76 -1.88 -6.48
N ALA A 279 3.84 -2.61 -7.60
CA ALA A 279 2.68 -3.04 -8.37
C ALA A 279 1.80 -4.03 -7.59
N ALA A 280 2.41 -4.97 -6.84
CA ALA A 280 1.69 -5.88 -5.96
C ALA A 280 1.02 -5.13 -4.78
N MET A 281 1.65 -4.08 -4.25
CA MET A 281 1.03 -3.20 -3.25
C MET A 281 -0.21 -2.49 -3.80
N ALA A 282 -0.14 -1.99 -5.05
CA ALA A 282 -1.32 -1.45 -5.71
C ALA A 282 -2.41 -2.52 -5.82
N GLY A 283 -2.04 -3.75 -6.15
CA GLY A 283 -2.94 -4.91 -6.14
C GLY A 283 -3.55 -5.20 -4.78
N MET A 284 -2.77 -5.15 -3.68
CA MET A 284 -3.29 -5.32 -2.32
C MET A 284 -4.31 -4.22 -1.94
N CYS A 285 -4.06 -2.96 -2.32
CA CYS A 285 -5.02 -1.88 -2.09
C CYS A 285 -6.36 -2.13 -2.81
N LEU A 286 -6.31 -2.58 -4.07
CA LEU A 286 -7.50 -2.97 -4.83
C LEU A 286 -8.16 -4.21 -4.22
N GLY A 287 -7.39 -5.22 -3.84
CA GLY A 287 -7.86 -6.44 -3.19
C GLY A 287 -8.57 -6.15 -1.86
N GLY A 288 -8.07 -5.20 -1.06
CA GLY A 288 -8.75 -4.75 0.15
C GLY A 288 -10.18 -4.30 -0.11
N ALA A 289 -10.38 -3.52 -1.17
CA ALA A 289 -11.70 -3.05 -1.58
C ALA A 289 -12.57 -4.16 -2.20
N VAL A 290 -11.96 -5.09 -2.94
CA VAL A 290 -12.67 -6.24 -3.55
C VAL A 290 -13.21 -7.18 -2.49
N PHE A 291 -12.43 -7.47 -1.46
CA PHE A 291 -12.78 -8.46 -0.42
C PHE A 291 -13.30 -7.82 0.89
N GLY A 292 -13.41 -6.49 0.94
CA GLY A 292 -13.91 -5.80 2.13
C GLY A 292 -12.93 -5.83 3.32
N VAL A 293 -11.62 -6.00 3.07
CA VAL A 293 -10.59 -6.12 4.11
C VAL A 293 -9.82 -4.81 4.23
N PRO A 294 -9.75 -4.19 5.41
CA PRO A 294 -8.92 -3.01 5.66
C PRO A 294 -7.44 -3.28 5.40
N ILE A 295 -6.82 -2.42 4.59
CA ILE A 295 -5.38 -2.43 4.34
C ILE A 295 -4.72 -1.28 5.10
N VAL A 296 -3.81 -1.61 6.01
CA VAL A 296 -3.02 -0.63 6.77
C VAL A 296 -1.72 -0.36 6.01
N LEU A 297 -1.60 0.85 5.46
CA LEU A 297 -0.40 1.30 4.76
C LEU A 297 0.75 1.50 5.76
N ASP A 298 1.95 1.12 5.36
CA ASP A 298 3.18 1.37 6.13
C ASP A 298 3.74 2.78 5.85
N GLY A 299 4.87 2.85 5.18
CA GLY A 299 5.60 4.08 4.88
C GLY A 299 5.45 4.56 3.44
N TYR A 300 6.49 5.25 2.95
CA TYR A 300 6.50 5.94 1.67
C TYR A 300 6.24 5.03 0.46
N ILE A 301 6.85 3.83 0.44
CA ILE A 301 6.69 2.90 -0.69
C ILE A 301 5.24 2.41 -0.77
N SER A 302 4.64 2.05 0.37
CA SER A 302 3.25 1.57 0.41
C SER A 302 2.25 2.65 -0.01
N VAL A 303 2.46 3.92 0.39
CA VAL A 303 1.57 5.02 -0.05
C VAL A 303 1.77 5.36 -1.53
N ALA A 304 2.97 5.15 -2.10
CA ALA A 304 3.18 5.26 -3.55
C ALA A 304 2.44 4.14 -4.30
N GLY A 305 2.45 2.91 -3.81
CA GLY A 305 1.64 1.81 -4.33
C GLY A 305 0.13 2.11 -4.25
N ALA A 306 -0.33 2.66 -3.12
CA ALA A 306 -1.72 3.08 -2.94
C ALA A 306 -2.12 4.22 -3.90
N LEU A 307 -1.22 5.15 -4.20
CA LEU A 307 -1.45 6.21 -5.18
C LEU A 307 -1.62 5.62 -6.59
N CYS A 308 -0.83 4.61 -6.97
CA CYS A 308 -1.00 3.88 -8.23
C CYS A 308 -2.33 3.11 -8.27
N ALA A 309 -2.74 2.50 -7.16
CA ALA A 309 -4.04 1.83 -7.06
C ALA A 309 -5.20 2.80 -7.25
N SER A 310 -5.13 3.99 -6.65
CA SER A 310 -6.16 5.03 -6.78
C SER A 310 -6.32 5.54 -8.21
N LEU A 311 -5.27 5.50 -9.03
CA LEU A 311 -5.35 5.81 -10.46
C LEU A 311 -6.17 4.75 -11.22
N ILE A 312 -6.06 3.47 -10.83
CA ILE A 312 -6.85 2.37 -11.40
C ILE A 312 -8.31 2.48 -10.95
N ASN A 313 -8.54 2.57 -9.64
CA ASN A 313 -9.86 2.72 -9.04
C ASN A 313 -9.78 3.50 -7.73
N ALA A 314 -10.30 4.74 -7.72
CA ALA A 314 -10.24 5.64 -6.59
C ALA A 314 -11.02 5.13 -5.36
N ASP A 315 -12.06 4.32 -5.56
CA ASP A 315 -12.89 3.78 -4.47
C ASP A 315 -12.10 2.85 -3.54
N CYS A 316 -10.95 2.30 -3.99
CA CYS A 316 -10.10 1.49 -3.13
C CYS A 316 -9.58 2.26 -1.91
N THR A 317 -9.46 3.60 -1.98
CA THR A 317 -8.99 4.43 -0.87
C THR A 317 -9.92 4.37 0.35
N ALA A 318 -11.19 4.03 0.14
CA ALA A 318 -12.15 3.83 1.24
C ALA A 318 -11.75 2.66 2.16
N TYR A 319 -10.95 1.71 1.68
CA TYR A 319 -10.48 0.53 2.42
C TYR A 319 -9.04 0.67 2.95
N LEU A 320 -8.44 1.85 2.85
CA LEU A 320 -7.06 2.09 3.28
C LEU A 320 -7.02 2.83 4.62
N LEU A 321 -6.14 2.42 5.51
CA LEU A 321 -5.81 3.08 6.77
C LEU A 321 -4.34 3.49 6.74
N ALA A 322 -4.04 4.75 7.06
CA ALA A 322 -2.66 5.23 7.10
C ALA A 322 -2.05 5.03 8.49
N SER A 323 -0.89 4.39 8.56
CA SER A 323 -0.19 4.19 9.83
C SER A 323 0.52 5.44 10.32
N HIS A 324 1.54 5.89 9.59
CA HIS A 324 2.42 6.97 10.02
C HIS A 324 2.81 7.91 8.87
N ILE A 325 3.30 9.08 9.23
CA ILE A 325 3.99 9.95 8.28
C ILE A 325 5.44 9.47 8.21
N SER A 326 5.83 8.90 7.07
CA SER A 326 7.22 8.54 6.82
C SER A 326 8.13 9.78 6.83
N ALA A 327 9.39 9.61 7.22
CA ALA A 327 10.40 10.66 7.14
C ALA A 327 10.78 11.07 5.70
N GLU A 328 10.31 10.35 4.68
CA GLU A 328 10.51 10.71 3.26
C GLU A 328 9.74 11.99 2.89
N PRO A 329 10.35 12.94 2.11
CA PRO A 329 9.85 14.31 1.96
C PRO A 329 8.42 14.43 1.43
N ALA A 330 8.03 13.59 0.47
CA ALA A 330 6.72 13.67 -0.16
C ALA A 330 5.62 12.84 0.55
N ALA A 331 5.95 12.10 1.63
CA ALA A 331 5.01 11.20 2.28
C ALA A 331 3.69 11.87 2.68
N TRP A 332 3.78 13.05 3.30
CA TRP A 332 2.60 13.83 3.67
C TRP A 332 1.77 14.31 2.47
N LYS A 333 2.44 14.72 1.37
CA LYS A 333 1.74 15.16 0.15
C LYS A 333 0.94 14.02 -0.47
N VAL A 334 1.50 12.80 -0.49
CA VAL A 334 0.81 11.61 -0.99
C VAL A 334 -0.38 11.25 -0.11
N LEU A 335 -0.22 11.20 1.22
CA LEU A 335 -1.31 10.91 2.14
C LEU A 335 -2.47 11.91 1.99
N ARG A 336 -2.18 13.20 1.84
CA ARG A 336 -3.19 14.23 1.59
C ARG A 336 -3.91 14.04 0.26
N ASN A 337 -3.20 13.65 -0.79
CA ASN A 337 -3.80 13.38 -2.10
C ASN A 337 -4.77 12.19 -2.03
N LEU A 338 -4.43 11.16 -1.23
CA LEU A 338 -5.28 10.00 -0.97
C LEU A 338 -6.39 10.26 0.06
N HIS A 339 -6.49 11.47 0.63
CA HIS A 339 -7.41 11.81 1.73
C HIS A 339 -7.27 10.88 2.94
N LEU A 340 -6.04 10.46 3.25
CA LEU A 340 -5.72 9.58 4.36
C LEU A 340 -5.08 10.34 5.51
N GLU A 341 -5.50 10.00 6.73
CA GLU A 341 -4.99 10.59 7.96
C GLU A 341 -4.16 9.57 8.74
N PRO A 342 -2.86 9.81 8.93
CA PRO A 342 -1.99 8.93 9.72
C PRO A 342 -2.23 9.13 11.22
N VAL A 343 -2.06 8.05 11.98
CA VAL A 343 -2.22 8.07 13.45
C VAL A 343 -0.89 8.24 14.20
N ILE A 344 0.26 8.15 13.48
CA ILE A 344 1.60 8.24 14.07
C ILE A 344 2.43 9.30 13.35
N GLN A 345 3.15 10.11 14.14
CA GLN A 345 4.21 11.00 13.67
C GLN A 345 5.47 10.78 14.55
N ALA A 346 6.30 9.83 14.16
CA ALA A 346 7.46 9.39 14.93
C ALA A 346 8.78 9.38 14.15
N GLY A 347 8.81 9.97 12.94
CA GLY A 347 10.01 9.99 12.09
C GLY A 347 10.45 8.59 11.60
N MET A 348 9.53 7.64 11.52
CA MET A 348 9.82 6.26 11.08
C MET A 348 10.17 6.23 9.59
N CYS A 349 11.16 5.41 9.23
CA CYS A 349 11.60 5.21 7.84
C CYS A 349 12.24 3.83 7.60
N LEU A 350 11.90 2.82 8.41
CA LEU A 350 12.47 1.48 8.25
C LEU A 350 11.85 0.70 7.09
N GLY A 351 10.51 0.75 6.93
CA GLY A 351 9.78 -0.15 6.04
C GLY A 351 9.38 -1.47 6.73
N GLU A 352 9.37 -2.57 5.99
CA GLU A 352 9.02 -3.93 6.42
C GLU A 352 7.58 -4.10 6.96
N GLY A 353 6.74 -3.05 6.98
CA GLY A 353 5.43 -3.05 7.62
C GLY A 353 5.45 -2.61 9.09
N THR A 354 6.57 -2.07 9.55
CA THR A 354 6.74 -1.69 10.98
C THR A 354 5.81 -0.56 11.41
N GLY A 355 5.52 0.40 10.54
CA GLY A 355 4.52 1.44 10.80
C GLY A 355 3.11 0.87 10.87
N ALA A 356 2.76 -0.06 9.98
CA ALA A 356 1.46 -0.73 10.01
C ALA A 356 1.28 -1.51 11.32
N ALA A 357 2.28 -2.28 11.76
CA ALA A 357 2.26 -2.98 13.03
C ALA A 357 2.10 -2.04 14.24
N ALA A 358 2.81 -0.90 14.24
CA ALA A 358 2.68 0.12 15.30
C ALA A 358 1.27 0.73 15.34
N ALA A 359 0.67 1.03 14.17
CA ALA A 359 -0.67 1.61 14.08
C ALA A 359 -1.76 0.63 14.55
N MET A 360 -1.60 -0.67 14.29
CA MET A 360 -2.54 -1.70 14.76
C MET A 360 -2.72 -1.64 16.28
N GLY A 361 -1.63 -1.43 17.05
CA GLY A 361 -1.72 -1.26 18.50
C GLY A 361 -2.50 -0.01 18.93
N LEU A 362 -2.41 1.09 18.18
CA LEU A 362 -3.20 2.30 18.42
C LEU A 362 -4.68 2.09 18.05
N TYR A 363 -4.96 1.39 16.96
CA TYR A 363 -6.34 1.03 16.59
C TYR A 363 -7.00 0.17 17.65
N ASP A 364 -6.27 -0.75 18.30
CA ASP A 364 -6.77 -1.53 19.44
C ASP A 364 -7.21 -0.65 20.60
N MET A 365 -6.44 0.38 20.93
CA MET A 365 -6.82 1.33 21.98
C MET A 365 -8.12 2.06 21.62
N GLY A 366 -8.26 2.51 20.36
CA GLY A 366 -9.50 3.10 19.87
C GLY A 366 -10.69 2.15 19.92
N LEU A 367 -10.50 0.92 19.43
CA LEU A 367 -11.53 -0.13 19.46
C LEU A 367 -11.91 -0.53 20.89
N ALA A 368 -10.96 -0.61 21.82
CA ALA A 368 -11.23 -0.91 23.22
C ALA A 368 -12.12 0.15 23.87
N VAL A 369 -11.80 1.44 23.68
CA VAL A 369 -12.64 2.54 24.17
C VAL A 369 -14.04 2.47 23.53
N TYR A 370 -14.10 2.30 22.19
CA TYR A 370 -15.37 2.23 21.46
C TYR A 370 -16.29 1.11 21.92
N ARG A 371 -15.72 -0.03 22.35
CA ARG A 371 -16.49 -1.21 22.75
C ARG A 371 -16.82 -1.28 24.24
N GLN A 372 -15.96 -0.75 25.11
CA GLN A 372 -15.96 -1.05 26.53
C GLN A 372 -16.29 0.15 27.44
N MET A 373 -16.12 1.37 26.94
CA MET A 373 -16.36 2.56 27.75
C MET A 373 -17.86 2.80 27.93
N GLU A 374 -18.27 3.15 29.14
CA GLU A 374 -19.64 3.47 29.51
C GLU A 374 -20.16 4.72 28.76
N THR A 375 -21.48 4.75 28.54
CA THR A 375 -22.18 5.87 27.91
C THR A 375 -22.46 6.97 28.91
N PHE A 376 -22.87 8.17 28.43
CA PHE A 376 -23.34 9.26 29.28
C PHE A 376 -24.52 8.84 30.17
N ASP A 377 -25.43 8.02 29.64
CA ASP A 377 -26.57 7.50 30.40
C ASP A 377 -26.10 6.57 31.53
N ASP A 378 -25.13 5.70 31.29
CA ASP A 378 -24.59 4.76 32.30
C ASP A 378 -23.94 5.50 33.47
N ILE A 379 -23.26 6.61 33.22
CA ILE A 379 -22.59 7.43 34.25
C ILE A 379 -23.45 8.59 34.78
N HIS A 380 -24.72 8.71 34.34
CA HIS A 380 -25.67 9.76 34.76
C HIS A 380 -25.17 11.19 34.53
N VAL A 381 -24.53 11.45 33.40
CA VAL A 381 -24.03 12.76 32.96
C VAL A 381 -24.77 13.16 31.69
N GLU A 382 -25.15 14.43 31.57
CA GLU A 382 -25.80 14.94 30.35
C GLU A 382 -24.78 14.91 29.18
N PRO A 383 -25.18 14.42 27.97
CA PRO A 383 -24.32 14.42 26.79
C PRO A 383 -23.90 15.83 26.38
N TYR A 384 -22.71 15.96 25.80
CA TYR A 384 -22.25 17.22 25.23
C TYR A 384 -23.03 17.61 23.98
N GLU A 385 -23.41 18.87 23.86
CA GLU A 385 -24.04 19.41 22.65
C GLU A 385 -22.99 19.46 21.50
N ASN A 386 -23.40 19.01 20.31
CA ASN A 386 -22.57 19.09 19.10
C ASN A 386 -22.84 20.42 18.37
N TYR A 387 -22.17 21.49 18.78
CA TYR A 387 -22.29 22.81 18.16
C TYR A 387 -21.88 22.88 16.68
N ALA A 388 -21.05 21.94 16.18
CA ALA A 388 -20.66 21.89 14.78
C ALA A 388 -21.82 21.43 13.87
N LYS A 389 -22.72 20.57 14.35
CA LYS A 389 -23.95 20.19 13.63
C LYS A 389 -24.95 21.34 13.55
N ARG A 390 -25.02 22.16 14.59
CA ARG A 390 -25.96 23.27 14.69
C ARG A 390 -25.66 24.40 13.69
N GLN A 391 -24.40 24.60 13.33
CA GLN A 391 -23.98 25.60 12.32
C GLN A 391 -24.22 25.15 10.86
N ALA A 392 -24.43 23.86 10.64
CA ALA A 392 -24.70 23.29 9.30
C ALA A 392 -26.22 23.25 9.01
N ASP A 393 -27.05 23.30 10.04
CA ASP A 393 -28.53 23.29 9.96
C ASP A 393 -29.15 24.71 10.00
N GLU A 394 -28.35 25.77 10.26
CA GLU A 394 -28.68 27.19 10.15
C GLU A 394 -28.16 27.77 8.81
#